data_e95749e25d4edb1bcc2f8e0ad770ac6a
#
_entry.id   e95749e25d4edb1bcc2f8e0ad770ac6a
#
_cell.length_a   1.000
_cell.length_b   1.000
_cell.length_c   1.000
_cell.angle_alpha   90.00
_cell.angle_beta   90.00
_cell.angle_gamma   90.00
#
_symmetry.space_group_name_H-M   'P 1'
#
loop_
_entity.id
_entity.type
_entity.pdbx_description
1 polymer ?
#
loop_
_entity_poly.entity_id
_entity_poly.type
_entity_poly.pdbx_seq_one_letter_code
_entity_poly.pdbx_strand_id
1 'polypeptide(L)'
;MYNERKAKGTTTLIGIMALNIVIQSIGFCAITSAVDKMSNTPKIDTNNITVTYIDIEKNLPAETENVPKNVNIKIETPTSTETLDIPTCNTEFKTYMDYRCITDKTSAQYELQQFAWTDEDGFRRIGDDYIVAMGTYYAENVGDRFKITLDTDNEITVIIGDIKQDIHTDYFNQYTPIYDENGIFFSGNVLEFIVDTDVLPKTPRKLGTVSYFDNLKGNIKSIERIETEE
;
A
#
# COMPACT_ATOMS: atom_id res chain seq x y z
N MET A 1 36.79 29.49 26.70
CA MET A 1 35.93 28.41 27.25
C MET A 1 34.50 28.52 26.71
N TYR A 2 34.35 28.42 25.38
CA TYR A 2 33.03 28.55 24.76
C TYR A 2 33.09 27.97 23.33
N ASN A 3 33.17 26.66 23.18
CA ASN A 3 33.08 26.06 21.83
C ASN A 3 32.81 24.54 21.77
N GLU A 4 32.34 23.89 22.82
CA GLU A 4 32.13 22.44 22.74
C GLU A 4 30.65 21.96 22.84
N ARG A 5 29.65 22.84 22.77
CA ARG A 5 28.24 22.43 22.91
C ARG A 5 27.42 22.43 21.60
N LYS A 6 28.04 22.82 20.46
CA LYS A 6 27.30 22.87 19.19
C LYS A 6 27.40 21.63 18.30
N ALA A 7 28.30 20.71 18.61
CA ALA A 7 28.49 19.52 17.75
C ALA A 7 27.65 18.30 18.14
N LYS A 8 26.98 18.29 19.31
CA LYS A 8 26.19 17.14 19.78
C LYS A 8 24.70 17.21 19.43
N GLY A 9 24.20 18.35 18.99
CA GLY A 9 22.78 18.53 18.69
C GLY A 9 22.32 17.99 17.32
N THR A 10 23.19 18.07 16.34
CA THR A 10 22.82 17.75 14.94
C THR A 10 22.74 16.26 14.65
N THR A 11 23.58 15.47 15.32
CA THR A 11 23.57 14.00 15.11
C THR A 11 22.39 13.32 15.77
N THR A 12 21.87 13.91 16.85
CA THR A 12 20.69 13.36 17.56
C THR A 12 19.39 13.64 16.81
N LEU A 13 19.32 14.75 16.07
CA LEU A 13 18.09 15.13 15.34
C LEU A 13 17.87 14.26 14.10
N ILE A 14 18.94 13.94 13.36
CA ILE A 14 18.87 13.04 12.19
C ILE A 14 18.48 11.61 12.62
N GLY A 15 18.96 11.18 13.80
CA GLY A 15 18.57 9.88 14.37
C GLY A 15 17.10 9.82 14.79
N ILE A 16 16.55 10.94 15.27
CA ILE A 16 15.14 11.02 15.70
C ILE A 16 14.19 11.05 14.49
N MET A 17 14.58 11.64 13.37
CA MET A 17 13.74 11.65 12.16
C MET A 17 13.68 10.29 11.46
N ALA A 18 14.81 9.62 11.29
CA ALA A 18 14.81 8.25 10.80
C ALA A 18 14.02 7.33 11.75
N LEU A 19 14.07 7.60 13.05
CA LEU A 19 13.32 6.88 14.06
C LEU A 19 11.81 7.21 14.03
N ASN A 20 11.42 8.45 13.74
CA ASN A 20 10.01 8.83 13.64
C ASN A 20 9.32 8.25 12.40
N ILE A 21 10.00 8.17 11.26
CA ILE A 21 9.46 7.51 10.06
C ILE A 21 9.33 5.99 10.30
N VAL A 22 10.32 5.38 10.95
CA VAL A 22 10.28 3.95 11.31
C VAL A 22 9.26 3.68 12.42
N ILE A 23 9.08 4.59 13.39
CA ILE A 23 8.09 4.46 14.46
C ILE A 23 6.67 4.66 13.91
N GLN A 24 6.45 5.54 12.94
CA GLN A 24 5.14 5.65 12.28
C GLN A 24 4.80 4.39 11.50
N SER A 25 5.76 3.81 10.76
CA SER A 25 5.55 2.55 10.04
C SER A 25 5.36 1.36 11.00
N ILE A 26 6.19 1.27 12.06
CA ILE A 26 6.09 0.20 13.07
C ILE A 26 4.86 0.43 13.98
N GLY A 27 4.54 1.67 14.30
CA GLY A 27 3.37 2.05 15.08
C GLY A 27 2.07 1.71 14.36
N PHE A 28 2.00 1.96 13.05
CA PHE A 28 0.87 1.60 12.21
C PHE A 28 0.65 0.09 12.21
N CYS A 29 1.70 -0.69 12.00
CA CYS A 29 1.64 -2.14 12.02
C CYS A 29 1.20 -2.72 13.39
N ALA A 30 1.69 -2.15 14.49
CA ALA A 30 1.33 -2.61 15.84
C ALA A 30 -0.10 -2.19 16.25
N ILE A 31 -0.61 -1.08 15.71
CA ILE A 31 -1.95 -0.57 16.01
C ILE A 31 -3.01 -1.32 15.21
N THR A 32 -2.78 -1.64 13.94
CA THR A 32 -3.70 -2.48 13.15
C THR A 32 -3.93 -3.82 13.84
N SER A 33 -2.88 -4.50 14.28
CA SER A 33 -3.00 -5.79 14.98
C SER A 33 -3.69 -5.70 16.36
N ALA A 34 -3.72 -4.53 16.99
CA ALA A 34 -4.37 -4.33 18.28
C ALA A 34 -5.85 -3.94 18.16
N VAL A 35 -6.22 -3.22 17.10
CA VAL A 35 -7.60 -2.74 16.89
C VAL A 35 -8.48 -3.82 16.27
N ASP A 36 -7.96 -4.69 15.43
CA ASP A 36 -8.68 -5.86 14.92
C ASP A 36 -9.21 -6.78 16.03
N LYS A 37 -8.61 -6.69 17.23
CA LYS A 37 -9.13 -7.38 18.43
C LYS A 37 -10.30 -6.67 19.12
N MET A 38 -10.59 -5.40 18.77
CA MET A 38 -11.57 -4.57 19.46
C MET A 38 -12.78 -4.17 18.58
N SER A 39 -12.71 -4.31 17.26
CA SER A 39 -13.82 -4.02 16.36
C SER A 39 -14.42 -5.30 15.78
N ASN A 40 -15.75 -5.30 15.62
CA ASN A 40 -16.42 -6.31 14.81
C ASN A 40 -15.88 -6.20 13.39
N THR A 41 -15.02 -7.12 13.00
CA THR A 41 -14.49 -7.20 11.65
C THR A 41 -15.64 -7.23 10.64
N PRO A 42 -15.63 -6.36 9.59
CA PRO A 42 -16.55 -6.53 8.49
C PRO A 42 -16.32 -7.94 7.91
N LYS A 43 -17.35 -8.75 7.88
CA LYS A 43 -17.29 -10.04 7.20
C LYS A 43 -17.16 -9.74 5.72
N ILE A 44 -16.10 -10.24 5.07
CA ILE A 44 -16.03 -10.26 3.62
C ILE A 44 -17.25 -11.04 3.15
N ASP A 45 -18.02 -10.43 2.27
CA ASP A 45 -19.01 -11.18 1.50
C ASP A 45 -18.24 -11.99 0.45
N THR A 46 -17.96 -13.25 0.78
CA THR A 46 -17.25 -14.18 -0.09
C THR A 46 -18.07 -14.53 -1.35
N ASN A 47 -19.28 -13.99 -1.50
CA ASN A 47 -20.12 -14.23 -2.67
C ASN A 47 -19.65 -13.42 -3.90
N ASN A 48 -18.79 -12.41 -3.73
CA ASN A 48 -18.31 -11.57 -4.83
C ASN A 48 -16.90 -11.92 -5.33
N ILE A 49 -16.27 -12.99 -4.81
CA ILE A 49 -15.02 -13.51 -5.37
C ILE A 49 -15.35 -14.74 -6.21
N THR A 50 -15.57 -14.55 -7.50
CA THR A 50 -15.73 -15.68 -8.42
C THR A 50 -14.35 -16.21 -8.80
N VAL A 51 -13.91 -17.28 -8.15
CA VAL A 51 -12.69 -18.00 -8.51
C VAL A 51 -13.02 -18.97 -9.63
N THR A 52 -12.63 -18.64 -10.87
CA THR A 52 -12.77 -19.54 -12.01
C THR A 52 -11.46 -20.32 -12.18
N TYR A 53 -11.52 -21.65 -12.02
CA TYR A 53 -10.40 -22.54 -12.27
C TYR A 53 -10.27 -22.78 -13.78
N ILE A 54 -9.12 -22.43 -14.36
CA ILE A 54 -8.77 -22.82 -15.72
C ILE A 54 -7.72 -23.91 -15.63
N ASP A 55 -8.03 -25.10 -16.15
CA ASP A 55 -7.09 -26.19 -16.29
C ASP A 55 -6.03 -25.86 -17.36
N ILE A 56 -4.81 -25.59 -16.93
CA ILE A 56 -3.65 -25.49 -17.86
C ILE A 56 -2.84 -26.78 -17.74
N GLU A 57 -3.31 -27.83 -18.40
CA GLU A 57 -2.44 -28.94 -18.77
C GLU A 57 -1.75 -28.57 -20.11
N LYS A 58 -0.51 -28.07 -20.03
CA LYS A 58 0.57 -28.39 -20.99
C LYS A 58 1.85 -27.58 -20.71
N ASN A 59 2.91 -28.34 -20.43
CA ASN A 59 4.32 -27.95 -20.43
C ASN A 59 4.89 -27.33 -19.14
N LEU A 60 5.03 -28.14 -18.09
CA LEU A 60 6.06 -27.93 -17.07
C LEU A 60 6.98 -29.14 -16.96
N PRO A 61 8.32 -28.94 -16.81
CA PRO A 61 9.24 -30.02 -16.47
C PRO A 61 8.94 -30.53 -15.05
N ALA A 62 9.11 -31.84 -14.85
CA ALA A 62 8.86 -32.51 -13.58
C ALA A 62 9.79 -32.02 -12.48
N GLU A 63 9.26 -32.11 -11.23
CA GLU A 63 9.88 -31.99 -9.92
C GLU A 63 9.96 -30.62 -9.29
N THR A 64 8.89 -30.31 -8.51
CA THR A 64 8.97 -29.94 -7.07
C THR A 64 7.58 -30.05 -6.46
N GLU A 65 7.41 -30.94 -5.48
CA GLU A 65 6.20 -31.06 -4.68
C GLU A 65 5.99 -29.82 -3.79
N ASN A 66 4.74 -29.35 -3.72
CA ASN A 66 4.19 -28.25 -2.91
C ASN A 66 4.24 -26.83 -3.47
N VAL A 67 3.73 -26.64 -4.69
CA VAL A 67 3.26 -25.32 -5.13
C VAL A 67 1.73 -25.35 -5.16
N PRO A 68 1.00 -24.42 -4.53
CA PRO A 68 -0.44 -24.34 -4.69
C PRO A 68 -0.76 -24.13 -6.18
N LYS A 69 -1.67 -24.96 -6.71
CA LYS A 69 -2.08 -24.93 -8.12
C LYS A 69 -2.54 -23.52 -8.47
N ASN A 70 -1.99 -22.97 -9.55
CA ASN A 70 -2.29 -21.65 -10.11
C ASN A 70 -3.78 -21.30 -10.05
N VAL A 71 -4.12 -20.29 -9.25
CA VAL A 71 -5.41 -19.62 -9.33
C VAL A 71 -5.29 -18.58 -10.43
N ASN A 72 -5.86 -18.84 -11.61
CA ASN A 72 -6.01 -17.84 -12.65
C ASN A 72 -7.19 -16.94 -12.28
N ILE A 73 -6.90 -15.79 -11.70
CA ILE A 73 -7.90 -14.74 -11.53
C ILE A 73 -8.13 -14.14 -12.93
N LYS A 74 -9.27 -14.47 -13.55
CA LYS A 74 -9.70 -13.78 -14.76
C LYS A 74 -10.13 -12.38 -14.36
N ILE A 75 -9.27 -11.39 -14.61
CA ILE A 75 -9.62 -9.98 -14.45
C ILE A 75 -10.56 -9.66 -15.62
N GLU A 76 -11.85 -9.52 -15.32
CA GLU A 76 -12.82 -9.09 -16.32
C GLU A 76 -12.59 -7.63 -16.68
N THR A 77 -12.82 -7.26 -17.95
CA THR A 77 -12.67 -5.89 -18.41
C THR A 77 -13.63 -5.01 -17.62
N PRO A 78 -13.17 -3.90 -16.99
CA PRO A 78 -14.04 -3.05 -16.20
C PRO A 78 -15.14 -2.47 -17.08
N THR A 79 -16.39 -2.59 -16.64
CA THR A 79 -17.57 -2.17 -17.40
C THR A 79 -17.99 -0.75 -17.04
N SER A 80 -17.65 -0.28 -15.85
CA SER A 80 -17.85 1.12 -15.44
C SER A 80 -16.69 1.59 -14.55
N THR A 81 -16.42 2.91 -14.58
CA THR A 81 -15.49 3.56 -13.68
C THR A 81 -16.19 4.75 -13.03
N GLU A 82 -16.08 4.85 -11.71
CA GLU A 82 -16.47 6.04 -10.96
C GLU A 82 -15.23 6.88 -10.68
N THR A 83 -15.24 8.15 -11.10
CA THR A 83 -14.16 9.10 -10.76
C THR A 83 -14.40 9.68 -9.40
N LEU A 84 -13.39 9.58 -8.52
CA LEU A 84 -13.44 10.05 -7.15
C LEU A 84 -12.65 11.37 -7.00
N ASP A 85 -13.05 12.19 -6.02
CA ASP A 85 -12.36 13.43 -5.72
C ASP A 85 -10.95 13.15 -5.21
N ILE A 86 -9.99 13.98 -5.62
CA ILE A 86 -8.60 13.91 -5.19
C ILE A 86 -8.28 15.01 -4.16
N PRO A 87 -7.30 14.81 -3.26
CA PRO A 87 -6.87 15.86 -2.34
C PRO A 87 -6.32 17.07 -3.09
N THR A 88 -6.55 18.26 -2.55
CA THR A 88 -6.05 19.52 -3.13
C THR A 88 -4.61 19.86 -2.73
N CYS A 89 -3.90 18.93 -2.09
CA CYS A 89 -2.52 19.09 -1.65
C CYS A 89 -1.53 18.35 -2.56
N ASN A 90 -0.23 18.52 -2.30
CA ASN A 90 0.81 17.70 -2.91
C ASN A 90 0.59 16.22 -2.53
N THR A 91 0.57 15.32 -3.49
CA THR A 91 0.35 13.88 -3.32
C THR A 91 1.50 13.05 -3.91
N GLU A 92 2.63 13.68 -4.20
CA GLU A 92 3.77 13.01 -4.82
C GLU A 92 4.40 11.96 -3.90
N PHE A 93 4.47 12.24 -2.58
CA PHE A 93 5.12 11.34 -1.63
C PHE A 93 4.25 10.12 -1.34
N LYS A 94 4.69 8.94 -1.80
CA LYS A 94 4.01 7.66 -1.61
C LYS A 94 4.86 6.79 -0.68
N THR A 95 4.32 6.43 0.47
CA THR A 95 5.00 5.57 1.45
C THR A 95 4.84 4.10 1.12
N TYR A 96 5.45 3.26 1.93
CA TYR A 96 5.29 1.81 1.85
C TYR A 96 5.28 1.19 3.25
N MET A 97 4.67 0.01 3.36
CA MET A 97 4.74 -0.85 4.53
C MET A 97 5.18 -2.26 4.14
N ASP A 98 5.84 -2.95 5.06
CA ASP A 98 6.22 -4.34 4.84
C ASP A 98 5.00 -5.26 5.00
N TYR A 99 4.79 -6.18 4.07
CA TYR A 99 3.63 -7.08 4.09
C TYR A 99 3.59 -7.98 5.33
N ARG A 100 4.75 -8.24 5.97
CA ARG A 100 4.87 -9.04 7.19
C ARG A 100 4.29 -8.33 8.42
N CYS A 101 3.96 -7.05 8.30
CA CYS A 101 3.20 -6.32 9.31
C CYS A 101 1.74 -6.77 9.40
N ILE A 102 1.19 -7.39 8.35
CA ILE A 102 -0.15 -7.96 8.35
C ILE A 102 -0.10 -9.34 9.03
N THR A 103 -0.35 -9.36 10.33
CA THR A 103 -0.12 -10.55 11.17
C THR A 103 -1.38 -11.29 11.61
N ASP A 104 -2.55 -10.65 11.54
CA ASP A 104 -3.81 -11.31 11.89
C ASP A 104 -4.25 -12.25 10.78
N LYS A 105 -4.04 -13.55 11.02
CA LYS A 105 -4.36 -14.63 10.08
C LYS A 105 -5.86 -14.80 9.78
N THR A 106 -6.71 -14.12 10.53
CA THR A 106 -8.16 -14.16 10.36
C THR A 106 -8.69 -12.96 9.60
N SER A 107 -7.80 -11.99 9.26
CA SER A 107 -8.15 -10.77 8.55
C SER A 107 -8.20 -10.98 7.04
N ALA A 108 -9.04 -10.18 6.37
CA ALA A 108 -9.12 -10.12 4.93
C ALA A 108 -7.79 -9.70 4.28
N GLN A 109 -7.08 -8.80 4.96
CA GLN A 109 -5.76 -8.33 4.55
C GLN A 109 -4.75 -9.49 4.49
N TYR A 110 -4.75 -10.35 5.53
CA TYR A 110 -3.87 -11.51 5.56
C TYR A 110 -4.26 -12.54 4.48
N GLU A 111 -5.55 -12.78 4.28
CA GLU A 111 -6.06 -13.67 3.25
C GLU A 111 -5.63 -13.20 1.85
N LEU A 112 -5.80 -11.91 1.53
CA LEU A 112 -5.35 -11.35 0.25
C LEU A 112 -3.83 -11.58 0.04
N GLN A 113 -3.01 -11.40 1.09
CA GLN A 113 -1.56 -11.60 0.99
C GLN A 113 -1.16 -13.04 0.64
N GLN A 114 -2.02 -14.06 0.87
CA GLN A 114 -1.73 -15.44 0.50
C GLN A 114 -1.75 -15.66 -1.01
N PHE A 115 -2.47 -14.81 -1.76
CA PHE A 115 -2.53 -14.84 -3.23
C PHE A 115 -1.52 -13.89 -3.87
N ALA A 116 -0.86 -13.06 -3.09
CA ALA A 116 0.07 -12.06 -3.58
C ALA A 116 1.44 -12.65 -3.88
N TRP A 117 2.07 -12.12 -4.93
CA TRP A 117 3.47 -12.38 -5.25
C TRP A 117 4.30 -11.10 -5.11
N THR A 118 5.62 -11.22 -5.00
CA THR A 118 6.54 -10.08 -4.92
C THR A 118 7.25 -9.91 -6.25
N ASP A 119 7.19 -8.70 -6.84
CA ASP A 119 7.89 -8.40 -8.06
C ASP A 119 9.39 -8.11 -7.83
N GLU A 120 10.14 -7.88 -8.90
CA GLU A 120 11.60 -7.66 -8.86
C GLU A 120 12.00 -6.38 -8.11
N ASP A 121 11.10 -5.40 -8.00
CA ASP A 121 11.27 -4.15 -7.27
C ASP A 121 10.78 -4.23 -5.82
N GLY A 122 10.24 -5.36 -5.40
CA GLY A 122 9.79 -5.60 -4.05
C GLY A 122 8.33 -5.25 -3.77
N PHE A 123 7.54 -4.87 -4.77
CA PHE A 123 6.12 -4.62 -4.57
C PHE A 123 5.32 -5.93 -4.48
N ARG A 124 4.34 -5.94 -3.58
CA ARG A 124 3.36 -7.02 -3.53
C ARG A 124 2.27 -6.78 -4.58
N ARG A 125 1.92 -7.84 -5.31
CA ARG A 125 1.01 -7.79 -6.46
C ARG A 125 -0.08 -8.85 -6.38
N ILE A 126 -1.26 -8.51 -6.96
CA ILE A 126 -2.28 -9.47 -7.37
C ILE A 126 -2.46 -9.28 -8.89
N GLY A 127 -2.13 -10.28 -9.69
CA GLY A 127 -2.02 -10.07 -11.14
C GLY A 127 -1.05 -8.93 -11.44
N ASP A 128 -1.51 -7.91 -12.17
CA ASP A 128 -0.73 -6.72 -12.49
C ASP A 128 -0.97 -5.56 -11.50
N ASP A 129 -1.92 -5.68 -10.57
CA ASP A 129 -2.25 -4.62 -9.64
C ASP A 129 -1.24 -4.52 -8.50
N TYR A 130 -0.86 -3.32 -8.13
CA TYR A 130 -0.12 -3.05 -6.90
C TYR A 130 -1.03 -3.22 -5.69
N ILE A 131 -0.57 -3.88 -4.64
CA ILE A 131 -1.30 -3.91 -3.38
C ILE A 131 -0.96 -2.67 -2.58
N VAL A 132 -1.99 -1.92 -2.16
CA VAL A 132 -1.84 -0.66 -1.42
C VAL A 132 -2.77 -0.57 -0.21
N ALA A 133 -2.47 0.37 0.70
CA ALA A 133 -3.39 0.87 1.70
C ALA A 133 -3.86 2.27 1.30
N MET A 134 -5.17 2.52 1.41
CA MET A 134 -5.80 3.83 1.19
C MET A 134 -6.70 4.19 2.39
N GLY A 135 -7.07 5.46 2.48
CA GLY A 135 -8.01 5.95 3.50
C GLY A 135 -9.45 5.50 3.22
N THR A 136 -10.29 5.55 4.26
CA THR A 136 -11.70 5.12 4.21
C THR A 136 -12.58 5.98 3.27
N TYR A 137 -12.09 7.15 2.84
CA TYR A 137 -12.73 7.92 1.78
C TYR A 137 -12.79 7.17 0.45
N TYR A 138 -11.75 6.39 0.15
CA TYR A 138 -11.63 5.64 -1.10
C TYR A 138 -11.98 4.17 -0.93
N ALA A 139 -11.39 3.53 0.09
CA ALA A 139 -11.43 2.10 0.29
C ALA A 139 -12.56 1.71 1.25
N GLU A 140 -13.50 0.93 0.76
CA GLU A 140 -14.58 0.35 1.57
C GLU A 140 -14.21 -1.06 2.03
N ASN A 141 -13.58 -1.83 1.13
CA ASN A 141 -13.23 -3.22 1.39
C ASN A 141 -11.80 -3.54 0.92
N VAL A 142 -11.20 -4.53 1.57
CA VAL A 142 -10.03 -5.21 1.02
C VAL A 142 -10.45 -5.92 -0.27
N GLY A 143 -9.66 -5.69 -1.34
CA GLY A 143 -9.99 -6.18 -2.67
C GLY A 143 -10.59 -5.14 -3.60
N ASP A 144 -11.05 -3.98 -3.11
CA ASP A 144 -11.47 -2.86 -3.98
C ASP A 144 -10.33 -2.49 -4.93
N ARG A 145 -10.65 -2.15 -6.19
CA ARG A 145 -9.67 -1.87 -7.22
C ARG A 145 -9.82 -0.44 -7.74
N PHE A 146 -8.68 0.17 -8.07
CA PHE A 146 -8.66 1.52 -8.62
C PHE A 146 -7.65 1.65 -9.74
N LYS A 147 -7.98 2.49 -10.72
CA LYS A 147 -7.05 3.05 -11.68
C LYS A 147 -6.59 4.41 -11.18
N ILE A 148 -5.29 4.60 -11.10
CA ILE A 148 -4.66 5.85 -10.65
C ILE A 148 -3.89 6.43 -11.82
N THR A 149 -4.19 7.67 -12.19
CA THR A 149 -3.41 8.43 -13.17
C THR A 149 -2.58 9.47 -12.43
N LEU A 150 -1.30 9.57 -12.76
CA LEU A 150 -0.38 10.55 -12.21
C LEU A 150 -0.26 11.76 -13.14
N ASP A 151 0.20 12.90 -12.65
CA ASP A 151 0.42 14.11 -13.45
C ASP A 151 1.59 13.98 -14.45
N THR A 152 2.36 12.91 -14.35
CA THR A 152 3.35 12.45 -15.35
C THR A 152 2.74 11.64 -16.49
N ASP A 153 1.40 11.51 -16.52
CA ASP A 153 0.61 10.66 -17.42
C ASP A 153 0.88 9.14 -17.30
N ASN A 154 1.59 8.73 -16.25
CA ASN A 154 1.67 7.32 -15.89
C ASN A 154 0.33 6.84 -15.30
N GLU A 155 -0.07 5.64 -15.70
CA GLU A 155 -1.25 4.97 -15.16
C GLU A 155 -0.83 3.69 -14.45
N ILE A 156 -1.39 3.46 -13.26
CA ILE A 156 -1.20 2.22 -12.49
C ILE A 156 -2.57 1.71 -12.03
N THR A 157 -2.70 0.41 -11.90
CA THR A 157 -3.82 -0.21 -11.22
C THR A 157 -3.39 -0.67 -9.82
N VAL A 158 -4.29 -0.48 -8.87
CA VAL A 158 -4.06 -0.84 -7.49
C VAL A 158 -5.23 -1.65 -6.94
N ILE A 159 -4.94 -2.53 -6.00
CA ILE A 159 -5.91 -3.29 -5.23
C ILE A 159 -5.72 -3.00 -3.74
N ILE A 160 -6.80 -2.81 -3.01
CA ILE A 160 -6.75 -2.52 -1.58
C ILE A 160 -6.36 -3.79 -0.82
N GLY A 161 -5.19 -3.76 -0.20
CA GLY A 161 -4.69 -4.80 0.69
C GLY A 161 -4.74 -4.42 2.15
N ASP A 162 -4.94 -3.14 2.46
CA ASP A 162 -5.18 -2.63 3.81
C ASP A 162 -5.94 -1.31 3.75
N ILE A 163 -6.58 -0.93 4.85
CA ILE A 163 -7.35 0.32 4.98
C ILE A 163 -6.75 1.15 6.10
N LYS A 164 -6.35 2.38 5.77
CA LYS A 164 -5.78 3.31 6.75
C LYS A 164 -6.83 3.68 7.78
N GLN A 165 -6.43 3.65 9.06
CA GLN A 165 -7.30 4.10 10.14
C GLN A 165 -7.51 5.62 10.08
N ASP A 166 -8.73 6.07 10.28
CA ASP A 166 -9.12 7.49 10.24
C ASP A 166 -8.29 8.38 11.16
N ILE A 167 -7.85 7.85 12.31
CA ILE A 167 -7.00 8.58 13.26
C ILE A 167 -5.62 8.97 12.67
N HIS A 168 -5.20 8.32 11.60
CA HIS A 168 -3.91 8.55 10.94
C HIS A 168 -4.06 9.31 9.62
N THR A 169 -5.29 9.68 9.27
CA THR A 169 -5.58 10.39 8.02
C THR A 169 -5.98 11.85 8.30
N ASP A 170 -6.19 12.61 7.23
CA ASP A 170 -6.76 13.96 7.30
C ASP A 170 -8.24 13.92 7.72
N TYR A 171 -8.84 15.10 7.85
CA TYR A 171 -10.23 15.24 8.27
C TYR A 171 -11.24 14.52 7.35
N PHE A 172 -10.90 14.37 6.07
CA PHE A 172 -11.75 13.70 5.08
C PHE A 172 -11.37 12.24 4.86
N ASN A 173 -10.40 11.70 5.59
CA ASN A 173 -9.89 10.35 5.46
C ASN A 173 -9.33 10.02 4.07
N GLN A 174 -8.79 11.03 3.38
CA GLN A 174 -8.24 10.88 2.04
C GLN A 174 -6.76 10.50 2.04
N TYR A 175 -5.95 11.02 2.97
CA TYR A 175 -4.50 10.81 2.99
C TYR A 175 -3.92 10.88 4.40
N THR A 176 -2.77 10.25 4.58
CA THR A 176 -1.94 10.44 5.78
C THR A 176 -1.09 11.69 5.60
N PRO A 177 -1.19 12.72 6.48
CA PRO A 177 -0.35 13.92 6.40
C PRO A 177 1.13 13.59 6.63
N ILE A 178 1.99 14.04 5.74
CA ILE A 178 3.45 13.93 5.86
C ILE A 178 4.01 15.32 6.16
N TYR A 179 4.85 15.39 7.16
CA TYR A 179 5.49 16.61 7.63
C TYR A 179 7.01 16.56 7.42
N ASP A 180 7.61 17.71 7.15
CA ASP A 180 9.06 17.84 7.08
C ASP A 180 9.72 17.83 8.48
N GLU A 181 11.04 18.01 8.52
CA GLU A 181 11.81 18.04 9.77
C GLU A 181 11.47 19.21 10.70
N ASN A 182 10.80 20.24 10.19
CA ASN A 182 10.35 21.40 10.95
C ASN A 182 8.89 21.26 11.40
N GLY A 183 8.23 20.15 11.09
CA GLY A 183 6.82 19.92 11.36
C GLY A 183 5.90 20.67 10.39
N ILE A 184 6.40 21.07 9.23
CA ILE A 184 5.62 21.74 8.20
C ILE A 184 5.01 20.67 7.28
N PHE A 185 3.71 20.78 6.99
CA PHE A 185 3.04 19.89 6.07
C PHE A 185 3.74 19.89 4.70
N PHE A 186 4.10 18.71 4.23
CA PHE A 186 4.90 18.50 3.03
C PHE A 186 4.12 17.82 1.91
N SER A 187 3.35 16.76 2.25
CA SER A 187 2.62 15.97 1.27
C SER A 187 1.47 15.21 1.92
N GLY A 188 0.45 14.88 1.14
CA GLY A 188 -0.59 13.92 1.50
C GLY A 188 -0.27 12.54 0.91
N ASN A 189 0.04 11.57 1.77
CA ASN A 189 0.23 10.18 1.35
C ASN A 189 -1.12 9.49 1.14
N VAL A 190 -1.61 9.47 -0.08
CA VAL A 190 -2.85 8.78 -0.46
C VAL A 190 -2.61 7.28 -0.56
N LEU A 191 -1.56 6.91 -1.31
CA LEU A 191 -1.19 5.51 -1.57
C LEU A 191 -0.03 5.10 -0.68
N GLU A 192 -0.23 4.08 0.15
CA GLU A 192 0.84 3.40 0.86
C GLU A 192 1.00 2.00 0.28
N PHE A 193 2.14 1.75 -0.37
CA PHE A 193 2.39 0.50 -1.07
C PHE A 193 2.75 -0.63 -0.10
N ILE A 194 2.19 -1.81 -0.31
CA ILE A 194 2.58 -3.01 0.43
C ILE A 194 3.73 -3.68 -0.31
N VAL A 195 4.85 -3.87 0.39
CA VAL A 195 6.11 -4.32 -0.20
C VAL A 195 6.75 -5.45 0.61
N ASP A 196 7.70 -6.15 -0.01
CA ASP A 196 8.70 -6.96 0.67
C ASP A 196 9.98 -6.14 0.84
N THR A 197 10.24 -5.66 2.05
CA THR A 197 11.39 -4.80 2.32
C THR A 197 12.73 -5.52 2.18
N ASP A 198 12.78 -6.85 2.12
CA ASP A 198 14.02 -7.57 1.86
C ASP A 198 14.41 -7.48 0.37
N VAL A 199 13.43 -7.37 -0.53
CA VAL A 199 13.60 -7.22 -1.97
C VAL A 199 13.68 -5.74 -2.38
N LEU A 200 12.89 -4.87 -1.73
CA LEU A 200 12.83 -3.44 -2.05
C LEU A 200 14.23 -2.80 -2.09
N PRO A 201 14.63 -2.07 -3.16
CA PRO A 201 15.94 -1.46 -3.29
C PRO A 201 16.32 -0.55 -2.12
N LYS A 202 17.64 -0.37 -1.92
CA LYS A 202 18.15 0.45 -0.80
C LYS A 202 17.73 1.92 -0.89
N THR A 203 17.59 2.47 -2.11
CA THR A 203 17.27 3.88 -2.31
C THR A 203 15.89 4.26 -1.79
N PRO A 204 14.77 3.63 -2.23
CA PRO A 204 13.45 3.90 -1.65
C PRO A 204 13.42 3.64 -0.14
N ARG A 205 14.09 2.59 0.36
CA ARG A 205 14.19 2.35 1.81
C ARG A 205 14.85 3.50 2.57
N LYS A 206 15.89 4.12 2.00
CA LYS A 206 16.57 5.26 2.61
C LYS A 206 15.74 6.54 2.54
N LEU A 207 14.99 6.72 1.45
CA LEU A 207 14.15 7.90 1.23
C LEU A 207 12.79 7.80 1.94
N GLY A 208 12.36 6.62 2.35
CA GLY A 208 11.04 6.38 2.95
C GLY A 208 9.88 6.51 1.95
N THR A 209 10.19 6.49 0.64
CA THR A 209 9.18 6.67 -0.40
C THR A 209 9.48 5.81 -1.63
N VAL A 210 8.42 5.30 -2.26
CA VAL A 210 8.48 4.59 -3.53
C VAL A 210 8.29 5.52 -4.75
N SER A 211 8.05 6.81 -4.54
CA SER A 211 8.05 7.81 -5.62
C SER A 211 9.42 7.98 -6.31
N TYR A 212 10.41 7.23 -5.85
CA TYR A 212 11.69 7.06 -6.52
C TYR A 212 11.57 6.35 -7.88
N PHE A 213 10.62 5.43 -8.03
CA PHE A 213 10.41 4.70 -9.27
C PHE A 213 9.75 5.59 -10.33
N ASP A 214 10.22 5.55 -11.57
CA ASP A 214 9.79 6.46 -12.63
C ASP A 214 8.28 6.37 -12.92
N ASN A 215 7.71 5.17 -12.82
CA ASN A 215 6.29 4.92 -13.03
C ASN A 215 5.40 5.33 -11.84
N LEU A 216 5.99 5.69 -10.70
CA LEU A 216 5.27 6.13 -9.49
C LEU A 216 5.52 7.61 -9.15
N LYS A 217 6.31 8.32 -9.96
CA LYS A 217 6.57 9.77 -9.80
C LYS A 217 5.36 10.60 -10.15
N GLY A 218 5.25 11.74 -9.48
CA GLY A 218 4.24 12.76 -9.74
C GLY A 218 3.08 12.70 -8.76
N ASN A 219 2.26 13.74 -8.82
CA ASN A 219 1.03 13.86 -8.05
C ASN A 219 -0.07 12.97 -8.65
N ILE A 220 -1.04 12.61 -7.83
CA ILE A 220 -2.26 11.97 -8.31
C ILE A 220 -3.08 12.99 -9.11
N LYS A 221 -3.45 12.62 -10.34
CA LYS A 221 -4.26 13.41 -11.28
C LYS A 221 -5.71 12.93 -11.32
N SER A 222 -5.92 11.61 -11.22
CA SER A 222 -7.26 11.01 -11.07
C SER A 222 -7.21 9.71 -10.29
N ILE A 223 -8.32 9.39 -9.63
CA ILE A 223 -8.61 8.12 -8.97
C ILE A 223 -9.94 7.63 -9.53
N GLU A 224 -9.94 6.48 -10.17
CA GLU A 224 -11.13 5.87 -10.74
C GLU A 224 -11.35 4.50 -10.09
N ARG A 225 -12.52 4.30 -9.48
CA ARG A 225 -12.93 2.98 -8.96
C ARG A 225 -13.21 2.06 -10.13
N ILE A 226 -12.68 0.86 -10.10
CA ILE A 226 -12.93 -0.18 -11.10
C ILE A 226 -14.05 -1.08 -10.52
N GLU A 227 -15.22 -1.04 -11.13
CA GLU A 227 -16.31 -1.94 -10.79
C GLU A 227 -16.17 -3.24 -11.59
N THR A 228 -16.32 -4.37 -10.93
CA THR A 228 -16.47 -5.67 -11.59
C THR A 228 -17.96 -5.93 -11.73
N GLU A 229 -18.42 -6.32 -12.93
CA GLU A 229 -19.80 -6.82 -13.10
C GLU A 229 -19.98 -8.10 -12.26
N GLU A 230 -21.08 -8.16 -11.52
CA GLU A 230 -21.54 -9.35 -10.79
C GLU A 230 -21.94 -10.49 -11.74
#